data_7aec909e33d29f36655d4b48fa6a0d10
#
_entry.id   7aec909e33d29f36655d4b48fa6a0d10
#
_cell.length_a   1.000
_cell.length_b   1.000
_cell.length_c   1.000
_cell.angle_alpha   90.00
_cell.angle_beta   90.00
_cell.angle_gamma   90.00
#
_symmetry.space_group_name_H-M   'P 1'
#
loop_
_entity.id
_entity.type
_entity.pdbx_description
1 polymer ?
#
loop_
_entity_poly.entity_id
_entity_poly.type
_entity_poly.pdbx_seq_one_letter_code
_entity_poly.pdbx_strand_id
1 'polypeptide(L)'
;MSNSSLNILLVEDDEVDVMNVKRAFEKNHITNPLFVASNGLEALEKLRSGEVPQGRRIVLLDLNMPKMNGIEFLRELRNDPALAATPVVVLTTSNNDRDKIDAFNLNVAGYLVKPVTFAEFSDLMVTLNKYWTLVEMP
;
A
#
# COMPACT_ATOMS: atom_id res chain seq x y z
N MET A 1 -8.59 5.06 -23.95
CA MET A 1 -8.72 5.20 -23.17
C MET A 1 -8.34 4.70 -22.18
N SER A 2 -7.81 4.88 -21.72
CA SER A 2 -7.40 4.35 -20.76
C SER A 2 -7.96 4.64 -19.64
N ASN A 3 -8.65 4.20 -19.18
CA ASN A 3 -9.15 4.39 -18.07
C ASN A 3 -8.65 3.53 -17.15
N SER A 4 -7.56 3.18 -17.21
CA SER A 4 -7.00 2.32 -16.29
C SER A 4 -6.56 3.06 -15.14
N SER A 5 -7.42 3.63 -14.39
CA SER A 5 -7.08 4.20 -13.09
C SER A 5 -6.46 3.12 -12.24
N LEU A 6 -5.35 3.45 -11.61
CA LEU A 6 -4.72 2.55 -10.66
C LEU A 6 -5.59 2.45 -9.41
N ASN A 7 -5.89 1.24 -8.99
CA ASN A 7 -6.59 1.00 -7.73
C ASN A 7 -5.57 0.87 -6.60
N ILE A 8 -5.81 1.54 -5.49
CA ILE A 8 -4.88 1.57 -4.35
C ILE A 8 -5.53 0.86 -3.17
N LEU A 9 -4.86 -0.16 -2.65
CA LEU A 9 -5.27 -0.82 -1.41
C LEU A 9 -4.35 -0.37 -0.29
N LEU A 10 -4.91 0.32 0.68
CA LEU A 10 -4.19 0.73 1.89
C LEU A 10 -4.44 -0.32 2.97
N VAL A 11 -3.37 -0.95 3.44
CA VAL A 11 -3.43 -1.94 4.52
C VAL A 11 -2.89 -1.29 5.78
N GLU A 12 -3.79 -0.86 6.66
CA GLU A 12 -3.48 -0.03 7.82
C GLU A 12 -4.56 -0.19 8.88
N ASP A 13 -4.17 -0.49 10.12
CA ASP A 13 -5.13 -0.65 11.21
C ASP A 13 -5.41 0.66 11.97
N ASP A 14 -4.53 1.65 11.86
CA ASP A 14 -4.70 2.91 12.57
C ASP A 14 -5.65 3.83 11.81
N GLU A 15 -6.80 4.11 12.38
CA GLU A 15 -7.83 4.93 11.74
C GLU A 15 -7.36 6.36 11.47
N VAL A 16 -6.48 6.90 12.32
CA VAL A 16 -5.94 8.26 12.12
C VAL A 16 -5.06 8.28 10.88
N ASP A 17 -4.23 7.25 10.70
CA ASP A 17 -3.39 7.15 9.52
C ASP A 17 -4.23 6.96 8.26
N VAL A 18 -5.31 6.18 8.32
CA VAL A 18 -6.24 6.03 7.20
C VAL A 18 -6.86 7.38 6.84
N MET A 19 -7.30 8.13 7.84
CA MET A 19 -7.86 9.46 7.62
C MET A 19 -6.85 10.41 7.00
N ASN A 20 -5.61 10.34 7.42
CA ASN A 20 -4.55 11.18 6.88
C ASN A 20 -4.27 10.89 5.41
N VAL A 21 -4.32 9.61 5.01
CA VAL A 21 -4.19 9.24 3.59
C VAL A 21 -5.35 9.82 2.78
N LYS A 22 -6.58 9.63 3.25
CA LYS A 22 -7.77 10.16 2.57
C LYS A 22 -7.71 11.68 2.44
N ARG A 23 -7.32 12.35 3.52
CA ARG A 23 -7.20 13.80 3.56
C ARG A 23 -6.13 14.30 2.60
N ALA A 24 -4.98 13.62 2.54
CA ALA A 24 -3.91 13.99 1.62
C ALA A 24 -4.34 13.79 0.17
N PHE A 25 -5.06 12.73 -0.13
CA PHE A 25 -5.59 12.47 -1.46
C PHE A 25 -6.55 13.59 -1.87
N GLU A 26 -7.48 13.95 -0.99
CA GLU A 26 -8.44 15.02 -1.27
C GLU A 26 -7.75 16.35 -1.47
N LYS A 27 -6.83 16.71 -0.58
CA LYS A 27 -6.10 17.97 -0.67
C LYS A 27 -5.32 18.11 -1.97
N ASN A 28 -4.76 17.02 -2.47
CA ASN A 28 -3.89 17.03 -3.64
C ASN A 28 -4.60 16.56 -4.91
N HIS A 29 -5.92 16.47 -4.86
CA HIS A 29 -6.73 16.05 -6.02
C HIS A 29 -6.31 14.70 -6.59
N ILE A 30 -5.92 13.77 -5.73
CA ILE A 30 -5.61 12.40 -6.12
C ILE A 30 -6.92 11.63 -6.11
N THR A 31 -7.40 11.24 -7.28
CA THR A 31 -8.73 10.67 -7.43
C THR A 31 -8.75 9.15 -7.66
N ASN A 32 -7.62 8.50 -7.50
CA ASN A 32 -7.54 7.04 -7.63
C ASN A 32 -8.48 6.37 -6.63
N PRO A 33 -9.18 5.31 -7.03
CA PRO A 33 -9.97 4.54 -6.08
C PRO A 33 -9.11 4.03 -4.93
N LEU A 34 -9.54 4.26 -3.70
CA LEU A 34 -8.82 3.86 -2.50
C LEU A 34 -9.65 2.85 -1.72
N PHE A 35 -9.08 1.67 -1.51
CA PHE A 35 -9.68 0.61 -0.72
C PHE A 35 -8.87 0.47 0.56
N VAL A 36 -9.50 0.12 1.66
CA VAL A 36 -8.83 0.03 2.95
C VAL A 36 -9.06 -1.34 3.56
N ALA A 37 -7.99 -1.95 4.06
CA ALA A 37 -8.05 -3.16 4.87
C ALA A 37 -7.34 -2.91 6.18
N SER A 38 -7.87 -3.42 7.29
CA SER A 38 -7.32 -3.12 8.61
C SER A 38 -6.30 -4.16 9.09
N ASN A 39 -6.07 -5.21 8.34
CA ASN A 39 -5.03 -6.20 8.63
C ASN A 39 -4.73 -7.02 7.39
N GLY A 40 -3.71 -7.89 7.49
CA GLY A 40 -3.28 -8.69 6.35
C GLY A 40 -4.30 -9.71 5.88
N LEU A 41 -5.07 -10.28 6.80
CA LEU A 41 -6.12 -11.25 6.42
C LEU A 41 -7.20 -10.59 5.57
N GLU A 42 -7.66 -9.43 6.02
CA GLU A 42 -8.67 -8.67 5.28
C GLU A 42 -8.14 -8.24 3.92
N ALA A 43 -6.88 -7.82 3.87
CA ALA A 43 -6.24 -7.41 2.62
C ALA A 43 -6.20 -8.55 1.60
N LEU A 44 -5.80 -9.75 2.04
CA LEU A 44 -5.77 -10.92 1.14
C LEU A 44 -7.17 -11.25 0.64
N GLU A 45 -8.17 -11.17 1.51
CA GLU A 45 -9.55 -11.44 1.12
C GLU A 45 -10.03 -10.45 0.06
N LYS A 46 -9.76 -9.17 0.24
CA LYS A 46 -10.15 -8.15 -0.72
C LYS A 46 -9.45 -8.31 -2.07
N LEU A 47 -8.20 -8.73 -2.06
CA LEU A 47 -7.46 -8.99 -3.29
C LEU A 47 -7.96 -10.25 -4.00
N ARG A 48 -8.23 -11.32 -3.24
CA ARG A 48 -8.67 -12.60 -3.80
C ARG A 48 -10.11 -12.56 -4.30
N SER A 49 -10.97 -11.81 -3.63
CA SER A 49 -12.39 -11.74 -3.99
C SER A 49 -12.66 -10.85 -5.20
N GLY A 50 -11.71 -10.01 -5.58
CA GLY A 50 -11.93 -9.03 -6.64
C GLY A 50 -12.59 -7.75 -6.16
N GLU A 51 -12.78 -7.58 -4.85
CA GLU A 51 -13.30 -6.32 -4.30
C GLU A 51 -12.35 -5.19 -4.68
N VAL A 52 -11.02 -5.43 -4.61
CA VAL A 52 -10.04 -4.57 -5.26
C VAL A 52 -9.86 -5.13 -6.66
N PRO A 53 -10.29 -4.40 -7.71
CA PRO A 53 -10.27 -4.95 -9.06
C PRO A 53 -8.88 -5.43 -9.49
N GLN A 54 -8.85 -6.51 -10.24
CA GLN A 54 -7.61 -7.01 -10.83
C GLN A 54 -7.12 -6.02 -11.88
N GLY A 55 -5.89 -6.16 -12.28
CA GLY A 55 -5.28 -5.25 -13.23
C GLY A 55 -4.43 -4.24 -12.51
N ARG A 56 -4.48 -2.97 -12.91
CA ARG A 56 -3.59 -1.97 -12.32
C ARG A 56 -3.99 -1.71 -10.86
N ARG A 57 -3.21 -2.26 -9.95
CA ARG A 57 -3.42 -2.04 -8.51
C ARG A 57 -2.08 -2.05 -7.77
N ILE A 58 -2.01 -1.28 -6.68
CA ILE A 58 -0.83 -1.21 -5.83
C ILE A 58 -1.27 -1.29 -4.38
N VAL A 59 -0.45 -1.89 -3.54
CA VAL A 59 -0.71 -1.98 -2.10
C VAL A 59 0.21 -1.01 -1.37
N LEU A 60 -0.36 -0.16 -0.51
CA LEU A 60 0.38 0.62 0.47
C LEU A 60 0.24 -0.11 1.79
N LEU A 61 1.36 -0.56 2.35
CA LEU A 61 1.34 -1.53 3.45
C LEU A 61 2.05 -1.00 4.69
N ASP A 62 1.35 -0.99 5.82
CA ASP A 62 1.98 -0.83 7.12
C ASP A 62 2.44 -2.20 7.61
N LEU A 63 3.61 -2.27 8.24
CA LEU A 63 4.14 -3.53 8.75
C LEU A 63 3.62 -3.88 10.15
N ASN A 64 3.22 -2.87 10.94
CA ASN A 64 2.83 -3.08 12.34
C ASN A 64 1.31 -3.16 12.47
N MET A 65 0.77 -4.34 12.37
CA MET A 65 -0.68 -4.57 12.46
C MET A 65 -0.98 -5.81 13.30
N PRO A 66 -2.14 -5.86 13.97
CA PRO A 66 -2.56 -7.06 14.67
C PRO A 66 -3.00 -8.15 13.68
N LYS A 67 -3.24 -9.33 14.20
CA LYS A 67 -3.66 -10.52 13.46
C LYS A 67 -2.59 -10.95 12.47
N MET A 68 -2.63 -10.52 11.22
CA MET A 68 -1.56 -10.78 10.29
C MET A 68 -0.80 -9.49 10.04
N ASN A 69 0.48 -9.42 10.46
CA ASN A 69 1.30 -8.23 10.24
C ASN A 69 1.75 -8.12 8.78
N GLY A 70 2.41 -7.00 8.45
CA GLY A 70 2.77 -6.71 7.06
C GLY A 70 3.73 -7.72 6.44
N ILE A 71 4.71 -8.22 7.20
CA ILE A 71 5.67 -9.20 6.67
C ILE A 71 4.96 -10.54 6.40
N GLU A 72 4.08 -10.97 7.31
CA GLU A 72 3.29 -12.18 7.10
C GLU A 72 2.39 -12.04 5.89
N PHE A 73 1.76 -10.87 5.73
CA PHE A 73 0.94 -10.58 4.56
C PHE A 73 1.77 -10.68 3.27
N LEU A 74 2.97 -10.08 3.27
CA LEU A 74 3.84 -10.12 2.10
C LEU A 74 4.22 -11.55 1.72
N ARG A 75 4.51 -12.40 2.70
CA ARG A 75 4.84 -13.80 2.43
C ARG A 75 3.68 -14.52 1.77
N GLU A 76 2.47 -14.34 2.31
CA GLU A 76 1.27 -14.96 1.73
C GLU A 76 1.01 -14.45 0.32
N LEU A 77 1.19 -13.14 0.11
CA LEU A 77 0.99 -12.51 -1.18
C LEU A 77 1.94 -13.09 -2.24
N ARG A 78 3.22 -13.20 -1.89
CA ARG A 78 4.25 -13.70 -2.82
C ARG A 78 4.13 -15.20 -3.07
N ASN A 79 3.55 -15.95 -2.14
CA ASN A 79 3.32 -17.37 -2.30
C ASN A 79 2.04 -17.71 -3.06
N ASP A 80 1.18 -16.75 -3.29
CA ASP A 80 -0.06 -16.97 -4.06
C ASP A 80 0.22 -16.63 -5.53
N PRO A 81 0.21 -17.61 -6.44
CA PRO A 81 0.54 -17.34 -7.85
C PRO A 81 -0.33 -16.28 -8.49
N ALA A 82 -1.58 -16.15 -8.05
CA ALA A 82 -2.50 -15.16 -8.60
C ALA A 82 -2.18 -13.74 -8.13
N LEU A 83 -1.44 -13.60 -7.03
CA LEU A 83 -1.16 -12.30 -6.39
C LEU A 83 0.33 -11.95 -6.38
N ALA A 84 1.19 -12.89 -6.74
CA ALA A 84 2.64 -12.77 -6.53
C ALA A 84 3.29 -11.55 -7.19
N ALA A 85 2.72 -11.03 -8.27
CA ALA A 85 3.26 -9.89 -8.98
C ALA A 85 2.69 -8.54 -8.51
N THR A 86 1.85 -8.53 -7.48
CA THR A 86 1.22 -7.29 -7.01
C THR A 86 2.28 -6.32 -6.47
N PRO A 87 2.38 -5.10 -7.00
CA PRO A 87 3.32 -4.11 -6.47
C PRO A 87 2.94 -3.68 -5.07
N VAL A 88 3.94 -3.60 -4.19
CA VAL A 88 3.75 -3.17 -2.80
C VAL A 88 4.75 -2.09 -2.46
N VAL A 89 4.28 -1.00 -1.87
CA VAL A 89 5.13 0.02 -1.24
C VAL A 89 4.83 -0.02 0.26
N VAL A 90 5.86 -0.21 1.06
CA VAL A 90 5.73 -0.19 2.52
C VAL A 90 5.69 1.26 2.98
N LEU A 91 4.72 1.59 3.84
CA LEU A 91 4.56 2.91 4.43
C LEU A 91 4.31 2.70 5.93
N THR A 92 5.35 2.81 6.73
CA THR A 92 5.32 2.38 8.12
C THR A 92 6.12 3.31 9.01
N THR A 93 5.83 3.28 10.32
CA THR A 93 6.67 3.98 11.30
C THR A 93 7.94 3.17 11.64
N SER A 94 8.00 1.89 11.25
CA SER A 94 9.16 1.07 11.58
C SER A 94 10.38 1.50 10.77
N ASN A 95 11.47 1.83 11.46
CA ASN A 95 12.75 2.11 10.84
C ASN A 95 13.77 1.02 11.21
N ASN A 96 13.29 -0.19 11.46
CA ASN A 96 14.09 -1.33 11.89
C ASN A 96 14.74 -1.97 10.68
N ASP A 97 16.05 -2.21 10.75
CA ASP A 97 16.81 -2.77 9.62
C ASP A 97 16.32 -4.17 9.24
N ARG A 98 15.91 -4.97 10.22
CA ARG A 98 15.41 -6.31 9.93
C ARG A 98 14.12 -6.26 9.12
N ASP A 99 13.21 -5.35 9.47
CA ASP A 99 11.97 -5.20 8.72
C ASP A 99 12.24 -4.78 7.28
N LYS A 100 13.21 -3.88 7.07
CA LYS A 100 13.60 -3.45 5.73
C LYS A 100 14.17 -4.62 4.91
N ILE A 101 15.06 -5.39 5.51
CA ILE A 101 15.67 -6.55 4.84
C ILE A 101 14.57 -7.56 4.47
N ASP A 102 13.70 -7.90 5.41
CA ASP A 102 12.63 -8.86 5.17
C ASP A 102 11.69 -8.37 4.06
N ALA A 103 11.34 -7.08 4.07
CA ALA A 103 10.47 -6.52 3.05
C ALA A 103 11.11 -6.57 1.66
N PHE A 104 12.37 -6.15 1.53
CA PHE A 104 13.04 -6.17 0.23
C PHE A 104 13.27 -7.60 -0.26
N ASN A 105 13.49 -8.56 0.64
CA ASN A 105 13.56 -9.97 0.26
C ASN A 105 12.22 -10.48 -0.29
N LEU A 106 11.13 -9.79 0.02
CA LEU A 106 9.79 -10.09 -0.49
C LEU A 106 9.40 -9.14 -1.64
N ASN A 107 10.39 -8.53 -2.27
CA ASN A 107 10.25 -7.79 -3.52
C ASN A 107 9.31 -6.59 -3.45
N VAL A 108 9.38 -5.82 -2.36
CA VAL A 108 8.62 -4.56 -2.32
C VAL A 108 9.25 -3.54 -3.27
N ALA A 109 8.42 -2.67 -3.83
CA ALA A 109 8.87 -1.62 -4.74
C ALA A 109 9.54 -0.46 -3.98
N GLY A 110 9.20 -0.25 -2.73
CA GLY A 110 9.80 0.78 -1.90
C GLY A 110 9.47 0.60 -0.44
N TYR A 111 10.25 1.23 0.41
CA TYR A 111 10.08 1.20 1.85
C TYR A 111 10.18 2.62 2.35
N LEU A 112 9.07 3.16 2.84
CA LEU A 112 8.98 4.56 3.26
C LEU A 112 8.63 4.62 4.74
N VAL A 113 9.37 5.45 5.49
CA VAL A 113 9.06 5.69 6.89
C VAL A 113 8.09 6.86 6.96
N LYS A 114 6.98 6.68 7.70
CA LYS A 114 5.94 7.70 7.80
C LYS A 114 6.51 8.98 8.41
N PRO A 115 6.29 10.14 7.77
CA PRO A 115 6.67 11.43 8.36
C PRO A 115 5.84 11.75 9.58
N VAL A 116 6.34 12.63 10.44
CA VAL A 116 5.68 13.01 11.68
C VAL A 116 4.55 14.02 11.44
N THR A 117 4.77 14.99 10.54
CA THR A 117 3.78 16.05 10.31
C THR A 117 2.87 15.71 9.14
N PHE A 118 1.64 16.23 9.18
CA PHE A 118 0.72 16.05 8.06
C PHE A 118 1.23 16.71 6.78
N ALA A 119 1.89 17.87 6.90
CA ALA A 119 2.43 18.55 5.72
C ALA A 119 3.43 17.68 4.97
N GLU A 120 4.36 17.05 5.70
CA GLU A 120 5.35 16.15 5.11
C GLU A 120 4.68 14.88 4.57
N PHE A 121 3.67 14.38 5.26
CA PHE A 121 2.92 13.21 4.82
C PHE A 121 2.16 13.51 3.51
N SER A 122 1.55 14.68 3.44
CA SER A 122 0.86 15.14 2.24
C SER A 122 1.82 15.24 1.05
N ASP A 123 3.02 15.81 1.27
CA ASP A 123 4.06 15.89 0.24
C ASP A 123 4.51 14.50 -0.23
N LEU A 124 4.60 13.55 0.69
CA LEU A 124 4.95 12.18 0.36
C LEU A 124 3.89 11.56 -0.56
N MET A 125 2.62 11.82 -0.28
CA MET A 125 1.52 11.30 -1.12
C MET A 125 1.58 11.89 -2.54
N VAL A 126 1.94 13.17 -2.67
CA VAL A 126 2.13 13.80 -3.99
C VAL A 126 3.25 13.10 -4.75
N THR A 127 4.36 12.82 -4.07
CA THR A 127 5.50 12.13 -4.68
C THR A 127 5.14 10.70 -5.10
N LEU A 128 4.42 9.97 -4.24
CA LEU A 128 3.94 8.63 -4.59
C LEU A 128 3.00 8.67 -5.79
N ASN A 129 2.12 9.66 -5.85
CA ASN A 129 1.20 9.79 -6.98
C ASN A 129 1.96 9.97 -8.29
N LYS A 130 3.04 10.74 -8.29
CA LYS A 130 3.90 10.87 -9.47
C LYS A 130 4.53 9.54 -9.85
N TYR A 131 4.98 8.79 -8.84
CA TYR A 131 5.61 7.50 -9.08
C TYR A 131 4.64 6.52 -9.78
N TRP A 132 3.48 6.26 -9.21
CA TRP A 132 2.59 5.26 -9.77
C TRP A 132 1.89 5.72 -11.06
N THR A 133 1.87 7.04 -11.31
CA THR A 133 1.35 7.56 -12.57
C THR A 133 2.31 7.26 -13.72
N LEU A 134 3.61 7.21 -13.44
CA LEU A 134 4.64 7.02 -14.45
C LEU A 134 5.05 5.57 -14.66
N VAL A 135 4.83 4.72 -13.67
CA VAL A 135 5.34 3.35 -13.70
C VAL A 135 4.37 2.41 -14.41
N GLU A 136 4.89 1.53 -15.25
CA GLU A 136 4.10 0.47 -15.86
C GLU A 136 3.91 -0.63 -14.84
N MET A 137 2.68 -1.07 -14.65
CA MET A 137 2.35 -2.08 -13.65
C MET A 137 1.59 -3.24 -14.27
N PRO A 138 1.74 -4.44 -13.69
CA PRO A 138 1.01 -5.62 -14.16
C PRO A 138 -0.50 -5.44 -14.05
#